data_9e6635dc609c208814837d4462fc323c
#
_entry.id   9e6635dc609c208814837d4462fc323c
#
_cell.length_a   1.000
_cell.length_b   1.000
_cell.length_c   1.000
_cell.angle_alpha   90.00
_cell.angle_beta   90.00
_cell.angle_gamma   90.00
#
_symmetry.space_group_name_H-M   'P 1'
#
loop_
_entity.id
_entity.type
_entity.pdbx_description
1 polymer ?
#
loop_
_entity_poly.entity_id
_entity_poly.type
_entity_poly.pdbx_seq_one_letter_code
_entity_poly.pdbx_strand_id
1 'polypeptide(L)'
;MKRITLSFLFVVLFLCSCHNSKTSSMNSTDITAEMAYEGVNNYCHSEYDWSMAKDNPSIMNVEMGEETESEYQVVFRSYTGALVYFYVDKASGSARMVEYVPTLNIESEAGTINLFDYLDKD
;
A
#
# COMPACT_ATOMS: atom_id res chain seq x y z
N MET A 1 16.07 53.31 0.92
CA MET A 1 15.88 52.98 1.59
C MET A 1 14.83 52.25 1.77
N LYS A 2 14.04 52.37 1.93
CA LYS A 2 13.09 51.71 2.18
C LYS A 2 12.83 50.68 1.33
N ARG A 3 13.06 50.65 0.40
CA ARG A 3 12.76 49.73 -0.43
C ARG A 3 13.23 48.49 -0.12
N ILE A 4 14.12 48.32 0.44
CA ILE A 4 14.68 47.18 0.75
C ILE A 4 13.89 46.43 1.57
N THR A 5 13.43 46.97 2.44
CA THR A 5 12.80 46.25 3.36
C THR A 5 11.76 45.49 2.83
N LEU A 6 11.13 45.97 2.02
CA LEU A 6 10.12 45.23 1.64
C LEU A 6 10.41 44.09 1.03
N SER A 7 11.30 44.06 0.49
CA SER A 7 11.46 42.98 -0.17
C SER A 7 11.48 41.81 0.60
N PHE A 8 12.08 41.82 1.63
CA PHE A 8 12.22 40.65 2.22
C PHE A 8 11.09 40.18 2.79
N LEU A 9 10.27 40.94 2.93
CA LEU A 9 9.29 40.43 3.54
C LEU A 9 8.60 39.50 2.78
N PHE A 10 8.54 39.53 1.70
CA PHE A 10 7.78 38.69 1.09
C PHE A 10 8.27 37.41 1.01
N VAL A 11 9.41 37.34 1.24
CA VAL A 11 9.94 36.17 1.14
C VAL A 11 9.46 35.34 2.12
N VAL A 12 9.33 35.78 3.14
CA VAL A 12 8.92 35.01 4.12
C VAL A 12 7.83 34.34 3.85
N LEU A 13 7.10 34.82 3.29
CA LEU A 13 6.05 34.13 3.14
C LEU A 13 6.16 33.05 2.42
N PHE A 14 6.79 32.86 1.89
CA PHE A 14 6.75 31.74 1.19
C PHE A 14 7.10 30.60 1.71
N LEU A 15 7.73 30.75 2.46
CA LEU A 15 8.12 29.69 2.90
C LEU A 15 7.26 29.00 3.42
N CYS A 16 6.75 29.49 3.75
CA CYS A 16 5.97 28.79 4.33
C CYS A 16 5.33 28.05 3.52
N SER A 17 5.54 28.35 2.80
CA SER A 17 4.91 27.60 2.24
C SER A 17 5.30 26.47 1.97
N CYS A 18 6.04 26.63 2.25
CA CYS A 18 6.10 25.65 2.12
C CYS A 18 6.06 24.67 2.60
N HIS A 19 6.16 24.71 2.79
CA HIS A 19 5.96 23.81 3.32
C HIS A 19 5.19 23.14 3.32
N ASN A 20 5.35 23.56 3.24
CA ASN A 20 4.52 22.97 3.31
C ASN A 20 3.96 22.28 3.01
N SER A 21 4.30 22.33 2.84
CA SER A 21 3.64 21.73 2.69
C SER A 21 3.37 20.86 2.93
N LYS A 22 3.56 20.70 3.24
CA LYS A 22 3.19 19.84 3.63
C LYS A 22 2.31 19.47 3.91
N THR A 23 2.28 19.85 4.08
CA THR A 23 1.39 19.44 4.40
C THR A 23 0.52 18.95 4.03
N SER A 24 0.54 19.17 3.68
CA SER A 24 -0.30 18.68 3.37
C SER A 24 -0.80 17.92 3.06
N SER A 25 -0.63 17.91 2.97
CA SER A 25 -1.13 17.23 2.67
C SER A 25 -1.37 16.23 2.80
N MET A 26 -1.12 16.01 3.26
CA MET A 26 -1.34 15.08 3.48
C MET A 26 -2.29 14.55 2.99
N ASN A 27 -2.31 14.60 2.38
CA ASN A 27 -3.24 14.25 1.83
C ASN A 27 -3.48 12.99 2.01
N SER A 28 -4.32 12.56 2.12
CA SER A 28 -4.67 11.28 2.44
C SER A 28 -4.41 10.32 1.38
N THR A 29 -3.85 10.74 0.34
CA THR A 29 -3.57 9.80 -0.72
C THR A 29 -2.26 9.07 -0.52
N ASP A 30 -1.51 9.42 0.51
CA ASP A 30 -0.25 8.73 0.71
C ASP A 30 -0.48 7.41 1.40
N ILE A 31 -0.19 6.33 0.71
CA ILE A 31 -0.36 4.99 1.22
C ILE A 31 0.90 4.60 1.99
N THR A 32 0.75 4.09 3.19
CA THR A 32 1.89 3.62 3.96
C THR A 32 2.00 2.11 3.86
N ALA A 33 3.15 1.59 4.25
CA ALA A 33 3.34 0.15 4.25
C ALA A 33 2.32 -0.54 5.16
N GLU A 34 2.02 0.08 6.29
CA GLU A 34 1.03 -0.47 7.19
C GLU A 34 -0.34 -0.54 6.55
N MET A 35 -0.72 0.49 5.83
CA MET A 35 -2.00 0.51 5.14
C MET A 35 -2.04 -0.57 4.07
N ALA A 36 -0.94 -0.73 3.33
CA ALA A 36 -0.89 -1.74 2.28
C ALA A 36 -1.07 -3.13 2.90
N TYR A 37 -0.37 -3.38 3.99
CA TYR A 37 -0.47 -4.67 4.65
C TYR A 37 -1.90 -4.89 5.17
N GLU A 38 -2.44 -3.90 5.84
CA GLU A 38 -3.75 -4.05 6.46
C GLU A 38 -4.84 -4.29 5.42
N GLY A 39 -4.82 -3.53 4.34
CA GLY A 39 -5.83 -3.69 3.31
C GLY A 39 -5.76 -5.04 2.64
N VAL A 40 -4.54 -5.49 2.30
CA VAL A 40 -4.39 -6.78 1.66
C VAL A 40 -4.74 -7.90 2.63
N ASN A 41 -4.34 -7.77 3.89
CA ASN A 41 -4.64 -8.79 4.88
C ASN A 41 -6.15 -8.93 5.05
N ASN A 42 -6.86 -7.79 5.11
CA ASN A 42 -8.31 -7.82 5.24
C ASN A 42 -8.96 -8.44 4.02
N TYR A 43 -8.45 -8.09 2.84
CA TYR A 43 -8.97 -8.68 1.61
C TYR A 43 -8.81 -10.20 1.63
N CYS A 44 -7.62 -10.67 1.99
CA CYS A 44 -7.36 -12.10 1.99
C CYS A 44 -8.23 -12.83 3.00
N HIS A 45 -8.48 -12.20 4.15
CA HIS A 45 -9.33 -12.85 5.14
C HIS A 45 -10.79 -12.87 4.70
N SER A 46 -11.20 -11.96 3.85
CA SER A 46 -12.58 -11.96 3.37
C SER A 46 -12.77 -12.86 2.16
N GLU A 47 -11.72 -13.06 1.36
CA GLU A 47 -11.87 -13.81 0.11
C GLU A 47 -11.42 -15.25 0.17
N TYR A 48 -10.57 -15.61 1.10
CA TYR A 48 -10.03 -16.96 1.15
C TYR A 48 -10.46 -17.67 2.42
N ASP A 49 -10.52 -18.99 2.34
CA ASP A 49 -10.93 -19.80 3.47
C ASP A 49 -9.71 -20.09 4.33
N TRP A 50 -9.72 -19.58 5.54
CA TRP A 50 -8.59 -19.74 6.46
C TRP A 50 -8.77 -20.89 7.43
N SER A 51 -9.82 -21.71 7.25
CA SER A 51 -10.07 -22.79 8.17
C SER A 51 -8.95 -23.80 8.22
N MET A 52 -8.23 -23.97 7.09
CA MET A 52 -7.11 -24.90 7.08
C MET A 52 -5.96 -24.40 7.95
N ALA A 53 -5.86 -23.11 8.18
CA ALA A 53 -4.79 -22.57 8.97
C ALA A 53 -5.11 -22.52 10.45
N LYS A 54 -6.35 -22.89 10.84
CA LYS A 54 -6.73 -22.86 12.22
C LYS A 54 -5.84 -23.71 13.07
N ASP A 55 -5.57 -24.92 12.64
CA ASP A 55 -4.72 -25.83 13.39
C ASP A 55 -3.26 -25.77 12.99
N ASN A 56 -2.95 -25.05 11.93
CA ASN A 56 -1.61 -24.97 11.42
C ASN A 56 -1.39 -23.59 10.82
N PRO A 57 -1.22 -22.58 11.68
CA PRO A 57 -1.19 -21.21 11.19
C PRO A 57 -0.09 -20.89 10.20
N SER A 58 0.97 -21.69 10.17
CA SER A 58 2.08 -21.36 9.30
C SER A 58 1.82 -21.69 7.83
N ILE A 59 0.72 -22.38 7.49
CA ILE A 59 0.52 -22.73 6.11
C ILE A 59 -0.14 -21.62 5.30
N MET A 60 -0.64 -20.61 5.96
CA MET A 60 -1.20 -19.44 5.26
C MET A 60 -0.70 -18.20 5.97
N ASN A 61 -0.30 -17.21 5.21
CA ASN A 61 0.10 -15.95 5.84
C ASN A 61 0.11 -14.83 4.82
N VAL A 62 0.16 -13.62 5.34
CA VAL A 62 0.31 -12.41 4.54
C VAL A 62 1.52 -11.69 5.08
N GLU A 63 2.43 -11.32 4.21
CA GLU A 63 3.63 -10.61 4.68
C GLU A 63 4.06 -9.59 3.64
N MET A 64 4.83 -8.61 4.10
CA MET A 64 5.33 -7.59 3.20
C MET A 64 6.44 -8.17 2.35
N GLY A 65 6.47 -7.79 1.09
CA GLY A 65 7.55 -8.14 0.19
C GLY A 65 8.40 -6.91 -0.07
N GLU A 66 8.75 -6.70 -1.33
CA GLU A 66 9.63 -5.61 -1.68
C GLU A 66 8.89 -4.31 -1.85
N GLU A 67 9.61 -3.24 -1.74
CA GLU A 67 9.05 -1.92 -1.94
C GLU A 67 9.83 -1.22 -3.04
N THR A 68 9.12 -0.59 -3.96
CA THR A 68 9.76 0.24 -4.97
C THR A 68 9.33 1.68 -4.72
N GLU A 69 9.76 2.58 -5.58
CA GLU A 69 9.37 3.97 -5.43
C GLU A 69 7.86 4.16 -5.59
N SER A 70 7.23 3.35 -6.38
CA SER A 70 5.81 3.54 -6.69
C SER A 70 4.88 2.50 -6.09
N GLU A 71 5.39 1.39 -5.60
CA GLU A 71 4.52 0.30 -5.14
C GLU A 71 5.05 -0.39 -3.90
N TYR A 72 4.11 -0.92 -3.12
CA TYR A 72 4.44 -1.89 -2.07
C TYR A 72 4.02 -3.25 -2.57
N GLN A 73 4.84 -4.27 -2.33
CA GLN A 73 4.46 -5.63 -2.64
C GLN A 73 4.03 -6.31 -1.34
N VAL A 74 2.84 -6.91 -1.34
CA VAL A 74 2.38 -7.70 -0.20
C VAL A 74 2.13 -9.09 -0.73
N VAL A 75 2.57 -10.10 -0.02
CA VAL A 75 2.53 -11.47 -0.51
C VAL A 75 1.60 -12.31 0.36
N PHE A 76 0.63 -12.96 -0.27
CA PHE A 76 -0.25 -13.89 0.41
C PHE A 76 0.14 -15.29 0.00
N ARG A 77 0.33 -16.17 1.00
CA ARG A 77 0.60 -17.58 0.73
C ARG A 77 -0.67 -18.35 1.06
N SER A 78 -1.23 -19.03 0.09
CA SER A 78 -2.43 -19.81 0.32
C SER A 78 -2.05 -21.19 0.86
N TYR A 79 -3.04 -21.93 1.34
CA TYR A 79 -2.75 -23.22 1.93
C TYR A 79 -2.26 -24.23 0.89
N THR A 80 -2.49 -23.99 -0.38
CA THR A 80 -1.99 -24.88 -1.42
C THR A 80 -0.54 -24.59 -1.79
N GLY A 81 0.02 -23.52 -1.24
CA GLY A 81 1.36 -23.13 -1.59
C GLY A 81 1.43 -22.11 -2.71
N ALA A 82 0.30 -21.81 -3.34
CA ALA A 82 0.28 -20.76 -4.36
C ALA A 82 0.46 -19.42 -3.66
N LEU A 83 1.11 -18.51 -4.36
CA LEU A 83 1.35 -17.16 -3.83
C LEU A 83 0.54 -16.16 -4.63
N VAL A 84 0.07 -15.13 -3.97
CA VAL A 84 -0.56 -14.02 -4.65
C VAL A 84 0.22 -12.78 -4.28
N TYR A 85 0.78 -12.13 -5.29
CA TYR A 85 1.51 -10.89 -5.08
C TYR A 85 0.57 -9.73 -5.30
N PHE A 86 0.50 -8.83 -4.33
CA PHE A 86 -0.31 -7.64 -4.45
C PHE A 86 0.64 -6.47 -4.63
N TYR A 87 0.53 -5.78 -5.76
CA TYR A 87 1.35 -4.61 -6.02
C TYR A 87 0.50 -3.38 -5.79
N VAL A 88 0.68 -2.77 -4.64
CA VAL A 88 -0.15 -1.65 -4.18
C VAL A 88 0.46 -0.34 -4.62
N ASP A 89 -0.25 0.39 -5.45
CA ASP A 89 0.21 1.67 -5.95
C ASP A 89 0.17 2.69 -4.82
N LYS A 90 1.31 3.30 -4.52
CA LYS A 90 1.41 4.22 -3.40
C LYS A 90 0.58 5.47 -3.60
N ALA A 91 0.32 5.85 -4.83
CA ALA A 91 -0.44 7.06 -5.10
C ALA A 91 -1.94 6.84 -5.09
N SER A 92 -2.41 5.71 -5.60
CA SER A 92 -3.84 5.51 -5.78
C SER A 92 -4.46 4.48 -4.86
N GLY A 93 -3.65 3.57 -4.32
CA GLY A 93 -4.20 2.48 -3.54
C GLY A 93 -4.75 1.34 -4.38
N SER A 94 -4.54 1.40 -5.69
CA SER A 94 -4.93 0.31 -6.56
C SER A 94 -3.95 -0.84 -6.37
N ALA A 95 -4.42 -2.03 -6.13
CA ALA A 95 -3.56 -3.18 -5.89
C ALA A 95 -3.79 -4.22 -6.97
N ARG A 96 -2.75 -4.45 -7.75
CA ARG A 96 -2.78 -5.42 -8.83
C ARG A 96 -2.36 -6.77 -8.28
N MET A 97 -3.12 -7.81 -8.60
CA MET A 97 -2.85 -9.15 -8.07
C MET A 97 -2.28 -10.04 -9.14
N VAL A 98 -1.21 -10.74 -8.79
CA VAL A 98 -0.57 -11.70 -9.68
C VAL A 98 -0.42 -13.00 -8.92
N GLU A 99 -1.01 -14.07 -9.45
CA GLU A 99 -0.93 -15.35 -8.79
C GLU A 99 0.28 -16.13 -9.34
N TYR A 100 1.03 -16.74 -8.44
CA TYR A 100 2.20 -17.51 -8.83
C TYR A 100 2.14 -18.88 -8.18
N VAL A 101 2.26 -19.93 -8.99
CA VAL A 101 2.25 -21.30 -8.50
C VAL A 101 3.66 -21.86 -8.65
N PRO A 102 4.44 -21.88 -7.56
CA PRO A 102 5.86 -22.25 -7.65
C PRO A 102 6.12 -23.62 -8.23
N THR A 103 5.31 -24.61 -7.87
CA THR A 103 5.57 -25.96 -8.36
C THR A 103 5.39 -26.08 -9.86
N LEU A 104 4.58 -25.23 -10.44
CA LEU A 104 4.35 -25.25 -11.88
C LEU A 104 5.07 -24.11 -12.58
N ASN A 105 5.65 -23.20 -11.81
CA ASN A 105 6.32 -22.01 -12.33
C ASN A 105 5.42 -21.24 -13.30
N ILE A 106 4.17 -21.07 -12.89
CA ILE A 106 3.18 -20.37 -13.69
C ILE A 106 2.75 -19.10 -12.97
N GLU A 107 2.69 -18.02 -13.71
CA GLU A 107 2.31 -16.73 -13.18
C GLU A 107 1.17 -16.18 -14.02
N SER A 108 0.14 -15.64 -13.40
CA SER A 108 -0.97 -15.08 -14.16
C SER A 108 -1.61 -13.93 -13.41
N GLU A 109 -2.18 -13.01 -14.17
CA GLU A 109 -2.89 -11.88 -13.58
C GLU A 109 -4.17 -12.37 -12.94
N ALA A 110 -4.44 -11.89 -11.74
CA ALA A 110 -5.62 -12.32 -11.02
C ALA A 110 -6.61 -11.20 -10.74
N GLY A 111 -6.34 -9.99 -11.21
CA GLY A 111 -7.28 -8.89 -11.06
C GLY A 111 -6.70 -7.73 -10.30
N THR A 112 -7.55 -6.81 -9.93
CA THR A 112 -7.15 -5.58 -9.23
C THR A 112 -8.19 -5.26 -8.18
N ILE A 113 -7.75 -4.80 -7.02
CA ILE A 113 -8.66 -4.34 -5.99
C ILE A 113 -8.29 -2.93 -5.60
N ASN A 114 -9.21 -2.26 -4.93
CA ASN A 114 -8.96 -0.95 -4.39
C ASN A 114 -8.67 -1.13 -2.91
N LEU A 115 -7.47 -0.79 -2.50
CA LEU A 115 -7.05 -0.99 -1.12
C LEU A 115 -8.02 -0.37 -0.13
N PHE A 116 -8.56 0.80 -0.46
CA PHE A 116 -9.42 1.51 0.47
C PHE A 116 -10.72 0.79 0.76
N ASP A 117 -11.13 -0.14 -0.09
CA ASP A 117 -12.33 -0.92 0.17
C ASP A 117 -12.11 -1.90 1.30
N TYR A 118 -10.86 -2.15 1.66
CA TYR A 118 -10.54 -3.16 2.67
C TYR A 118 -9.84 -2.60 3.89
N LEU A 119 -9.65 -1.29 3.95
CA LEU A 119 -9.11 -0.68 5.13
C LEU A 119 -10.22 -0.50 6.15
N ASP A 120 -9.82 -0.51 7.40
CA ASP A 120 -10.78 -0.38 8.47
C ASP A 120 -11.45 0.97 8.39
N LYS A 121 -12.75 0.98 8.32
CA LYS A 121 -13.48 2.20 8.19
C LYS A 121 -14.09 2.67 9.48
N ASP A 122 -13.90 1.95 10.49
CA ASP A 122 -14.40 2.38 11.73
C ASP A 122 -13.50 3.29 12.45
#